data_4283a49fc8c7b8e2c7a32e1b12871dfa
#
_entry.id   4283a49fc8c7b8e2c7a32e1b12871dfa
#
_cell.length_a   1.000
_cell.length_b   1.000
_cell.length_c   1.000
_cell.angle_alpha   90.00
_cell.angle_beta   90.00
_cell.angle_gamma   90.00
#
_symmetry.space_group_name_H-M   'P 1'
#
loop_
_entity.id
_entity.type
_entity.pdbx_description
1 polymer ?
#
loop_
_entity_poly.entity_id
_entity_poly.type
_entity_poly.pdbx_seq_one_letter_code
_entity_poly.pdbx_strand_id
1 'polypeptide(L)'
;NAFDRYVAYLRNFSSFLRGIKKFFFFQNKFENFLKQKNIDLVYFVGPSQYSLYLEDTKFFMTVPDVSVRENLEFPEIVDSSEFQRKENIFQKSLPRALAIITNCEIIKKRISFFYRILEDRIFVIEHHPSRAISEFKLEDKNKQAEVRKKFKLPKNYIFYPAMYLPHKNHRTLIYYLKILKDEKKISNLKMVF
;
A
#
# COMPACT_ATOMS: atom_id res chain seq x y z
N ASN A 1 14.83 -8.91 40.39
CA ASN A 1 14.07 -9.36 41.52
C ASN A 1 12.79 -10.08 41.07
N ALA A 2 12.39 -11.19 41.72
CA ALA A 2 11.19 -11.97 41.33
C ALA A 2 9.92 -11.10 41.38
N PHE A 3 9.86 -10.22 42.35
CA PHE A 3 8.76 -9.27 42.54
C PHE A 3 8.62 -8.29 41.39
N ASP A 4 9.71 -7.75 40.84
CA ASP A 4 9.70 -6.82 39.70
C ASP A 4 9.20 -7.50 38.42
N ARG A 5 9.58 -8.76 38.20
CA ARG A 5 9.08 -9.57 37.08
C ARG A 5 7.57 -9.85 37.20
N TYR A 6 7.09 -10.12 38.42
CA TYR A 6 5.67 -10.35 38.68
C TYR A 6 4.84 -9.08 38.46
N VAL A 7 5.32 -7.93 38.92
CA VAL A 7 4.69 -6.62 38.69
C VAL A 7 4.68 -6.26 37.21
N ALA A 8 5.77 -6.51 36.48
CA ALA A 8 5.84 -6.30 35.04
C ALA A 8 4.86 -7.21 34.27
N TYR A 9 4.73 -8.48 34.69
CA TYR A 9 3.75 -9.42 34.14
C TYR A 9 2.31 -8.96 34.38
N LEU A 10 1.93 -8.55 35.58
CA LEU A 10 0.59 -8.04 35.88
C LEU A 10 0.27 -6.75 35.10
N ARG A 11 1.24 -5.87 34.92
CA ARG A 11 1.08 -4.63 34.14
C ARG A 11 0.86 -4.93 32.66
N ASN A 12 1.61 -5.87 32.09
CA ASN A 12 1.43 -6.32 30.73
C ASN A 12 0.10 -7.05 30.51
N PHE A 13 -0.32 -7.88 31.46
CA PHE A 13 -1.60 -8.57 31.43
C PHE A 13 -2.79 -7.60 31.52
N SER A 14 -2.70 -6.57 32.37
CA SER A 14 -3.75 -5.54 32.47
C SER A 14 -3.83 -4.66 31.20
N SER A 15 -2.69 -4.40 30.55
CA SER A 15 -2.62 -3.69 29.27
C SER A 15 -3.20 -4.51 28.12
N PHE A 16 -2.93 -5.82 28.12
CA PHE A 16 -3.52 -6.78 27.19
C PHE A 16 -5.04 -6.88 27.34
N LEU A 17 -5.57 -7.00 28.56
CA LEU A 17 -7.02 -7.01 28.82
C LEU A 17 -7.70 -5.70 28.41
N ARG A 18 -7.05 -4.56 28.63
CA ARG A 18 -7.56 -3.25 28.14
C ARG A 18 -7.60 -3.19 26.62
N GLY A 19 -6.60 -3.74 25.94
CA GLY A 19 -6.56 -3.87 24.49
C GLY A 19 -7.71 -4.72 23.96
N ILE A 20 -7.97 -5.87 24.58
CA ILE A 20 -9.09 -6.76 24.25
C ILE A 20 -10.42 -6.06 24.45
N LYS A 21 -10.68 -5.43 25.60
CA LYS A 21 -11.92 -4.68 25.86
C LYS A 21 -12.13 -3.54 24.85
N LYS A 22 -11.07 -2.81 24.50
CA LYS A 22 -11.13 -1.74 23.50
C LYS A 22 -11.44 -2.28 22.11
N PHE A 23 -10.86 -3.43 21.75
CA PHE A 23 -11.10 -4.10 20.47
C PHE A 23 -12.57 -4.51 20.34
N PHE A 24 -13.10 -5.28 21.28
CA PHE A 24 -14.51 -5.71 21.26
C PHE A 24 -15.49 -4.53 21.30
N PHE A 25 -15.20 -3.52 22.11
CA PHE A 25 -16.04 -2.33 22.20
C PHE A 25 -16.09 -1.56 20.86
N PHE A 26 -14.96 -1.46 20.15
CA PHE A 26 -14.90 -0.76 18.86
C PHE A 26 -15.59 -1.58 17.77
N GLN A 27 -15.38 -2.88 17.74
CA GLN A 27 -16.02 -3.82 16.84
C GLN A 27 -17.53 -3.68 16.88
N ASN A 28 -18.11 -3.82 18.06
CA ASN A 28 -19.56 -3.69 18.25
C ASN A 28 -20.10 -2.33 17.78
N LYS A 29 -19.37 -1.23 18.01
CA LYS A 29 -19.80 0.11 17.57
C LYS A 29 -19.77 0.28 16.06
N PHE A 30 -18.70 -0.18 15.40
CA PHE A 30 -18.57 -0.03 13.95
C PHE A 30 -19.61 -0.86 13.21
N GLU A 31 -19.75 -2.12 13.58
CA GLU A 31 -20.72 -3.00 12.94
C GLU A 31 -22.17 -2.58 13.25
N ASN A 32 -22.46 -2.15 14.47
CA ASN A 32 -23.77 -1.60 14.83
C ASN A 32 -24.10 -0.33 14.03
N PHE A 33 -23.13 0.55 13.82
CA PHE A 33 -23.30 1.72 12.95
C PHE A 33 -23.68 1.31 11.53
N LEU A 34 -23.00 0.31 10.93
CA LEU A 34 -23.33 -0.19 9.60
C LEU A 34 -24.75 -0.78 9.56
N LYS A 35 -25.12 -1.58 10.55
CA LYS A 35 -26.45 -2.16 10.68
C LYS A 35 -27.54 -1.08 10.81
N GLN A 36 -27.30 -0.04 11.62
CA GLN A 36 -28.22 1.10 11.75
C GLN A 36 -28.40 1.90 10.45
N LYS A 37 -27.39 1.86 9.58
CA LYS A 37 -27.43 2.51 8.25
C LYS A 37 -27.92 1.58 7.14
N ASN A 38 -28.36 0.37 7.47
CA ASN A 38 -28.77 -0.66 6.52
C ASN A 38 -27.70 -0.94 5.46
N ILE A 39 -26.42 -1.02 5.89
CA ILE A 39 -25.30 -1.36 5.02
C ILE A 39 -25.12 -2.88 5.02
N ASP A 40 -25.36 -3.51 3.88
CA ASP A 40 -25.24 -4.95 3.68
C ASP A 40 -23.85 -5.37 3.22
N LEU A 41 -23.13 -4.46 2.58
CA LEU A 41 -21.83 -4.74 1.97
C LEU A 41 -20.89 -3.55 2.11
N VAL A 42 -19.64 -3.82 2.52
CA VAL A 42 -18.57 -2.82 2.63
C VAL A 42 -17.49 -3.07 1.57
N TYR A 43 -17.09 -2.03 0.87
CA TYR A 43 -15.93 -2.07 0.00
C TYR A 43 -14.74 -1.33 0.63
N PHE A 44 -13.68 -2.09 0.93
CA PHE A 44 -12.40 -1.51 1.33
C PHE A 44 -11.53 -1.29 0.09
N VAL A 45 -11.33 -0.04 -0.28
CA VAL A 45 -10.50 0.37 -1.44
C VAL A 45 -9.02 0.01 -1.26
N GLY A 46 -8.60 -0.31 -0.04
CA GLY A 46 -7.27 -0.80 0.31
C GLY A 46 -7.29 -1.57 1.62
N PRO A 47 -6.15 -2.15 2.04
CA PRO A 47 -6.03 -2.88 3.30
C PRO A 47 -6.41 -1.99 4.49
N SER A 48 -7.46 -2.36 5.20
CA SER A 48 -8.04 -1.57 6.29
C SER A 48 -8.19 -2.38 7.56
N GLN A 49 -7.78 -1.81 8.69
CA GLN A 49 -8.00 -2.40 10.01
C GLN A 49 -9.49 -2.54 10.36
N TYR A 50 -10.35 -1.73 9.77
CA TYR A 50 -11.80 -1.81 9.99
C TYR A 50 -12.38 -3.16 9.54
N SER A 51 -11.76 -3.83 8.58
CA SER A 51 -12.18 -5.17 8.15
C SER A 51 -12.04 -6.24 9.25
N LEU A 52 -11.16 -6.00 10.24
CA LEU A 52 -10.99 -6.89 11.40
C LEU A 52 -12.17 -6.83 12.37
N TYR A 53 -12.95 -5.75 12.32
CA TYR A 53 -14.08 -5.48 13.21
C TYR A 53 -15.43 -5.92 12.65
N LEU A 54 -15.46 -6.41 11.41
CA LEU A 54 -16.69 -6.95 10.81
C LEU A 54 -16.83 -8.43 11.16
N GLU A 55 -17.97 -8.82 11.70
CA GLU A 55 -18.32 -10.22 11.97
C GLU A 55 -19.39 -10.71 11.01
N ASP A 56 -20.52 -10.02 10.93
CA ASP A 56 -21.67 -10.38 10.13
C ASP A 56 -21.71 -9.64 8.79
N THR A 57 -21.27 -8.37 8.79
CA THR A 57 -21.32 -7.54 7.59
C THR A 57 -20.33 -8.03 6.55
N LYS A 58 -20.82 -8.33 5.39
CA LYS A 58 -20.03 -8.81 4.25
C LYS A 58 -19.15 -7.70 3.70
N PHE A 59 -17.99 -8.07 3.16
CA PHE A 59 -17.10 -7.11 2.55
C PHE A 59 -16.25 -7.70 1.43
N PHE A 60 -15.74 -6.83 0.57
CA PHE A 60 -14.63 -7.12 -0.32
C PHE A 60 -13.53 -6.05 -0.18
N MET A 61 -12.32 -6.38 -0.63
CA MET A 61 -11.15 -5.56 -0.37
C MET A 61 -10.21 -5.54 -1.57
N THR A 62 -9.70 -4.36 -1.92
CA THR A 62 -8.59 -4.24 -2.86
C THR A 62 -7.26 -4.48 -2.16
N VAL A 63 -6.43 -5.35 -2.73
CA VAL A 63 -5.05 -5.64 -2.34
C VAL A 63 -4.16 -5.32 -3.53
N PRO A 64 -3.54 -4.14 -3.58
CA PRO A 64 -2.76 -3.71 -4.74
C PRO A 64 -1.40 -4.41 -4.83
N ASP A 65 -0.85 -4.83 -3.70
CA ASP A 65 0.45 -5.51 -3.60
C ASP A 65 0.56 -6.36 -2.33
N VAL A 66 1.55 -7.23 -2.33
CA VAL A 66 1.98 -8.04 -1.18
C VAL A 66 3.46 -7.80 -0.84
N SER A 67 3.93 -6.58 -1.10
CA SER A 67 5.34 -6.17 -0.95
C SER A 67 5.91 -6.44 0.45
N VAL A 68 5.06 -6.44 1.47
CA VAL A 68 5.44 -6.81 2.85
C VAL A 68 5.97 -8.24 2.98
N ARG A 69 5.66 -9.13 2.05
CA ARG A 69 6.17 -10.50 2.02
C ARG A 69 7.36 -10.69 1.10
N GLU A 70 7.56 -9.80 0.14
CA GLU A 70 8.48 -9.99 -0.97
C GLU A 70 9.74 -9.13 -0.87
N ASN A 71 9.68 -8.04 -0.12
CA ASN A 71 10.73 -7.03 -0.10
C ASN A 71 11.23 -6.79 1.34
N LEU A 72 11.49 -7.88 2.07
CA LEU A 72 11.91 -7.82 3.48
C LEU A 72 13.32 -7.24 3.67
N GLU A 73 14.11 -7.14 2.59
CA GLU A 73 15.43 -6.50 2.60
C GLU A 73 15.36 -4.96 2.72
N PHE A 74 14.19 -4.35 2.51
CA PHE A 74 14.05 -2.91 2.58
C PHE A 74 13.58 -2.46 3.97
N PRO A 75 14.36 -1.58 4.66
CA PRO A 75 14.07 -1.18 6.03
C PRO A 75 12.70 -0.50 6.18
N GLU A 76 12.26 0.28 5.20
CA GLU A 76 10.95 0.94 5.23
C GLU A 76 9.76 -0.03 5.24
N ILE A 77 10.01 -1.31 4.94
CA ILE A 77 9.00 -2.36 5.00
C ILE A 77 9.06 -3.10 6.33
N VAL A 78 10.26 -3.39 6.83
CA VAL A 78 10.49 -4.23 8.01
C VAL A 78 10.51 -3.44 9.31
N ASP A 79 11.17 -2.27 9.34
CA ASP A 79 11.38 -1.49 10.56
C ASP A 79 10.13 -0.73 11.02
N SER A 80 9.16 -0.57 10.14
CA SER A 80 7.89 0.02 10.49
C SER A 80 6.93 -1.04 11.03
N SER A 81 6.08 -0.69 11.99
CA SER A 81 4.93 -1.51 12.41
C SER A 81 3.99 -1.86 11.24
N GLU A 82 4.30 -1.37 10.04
CA GLU A 82 3.55 -1.55 8.81
C GLU A 82 3.50 -3.03 8.37
N PHE A 83 4.62 -3.76 8.49
CA PHE A 83 4.64 -5.20 8.23
C PHE A 83 3.62 -5.92 9.10
N GLN A 84 3.71 -5.74 10.43
CA GLN A 84 2.81 -6.41 11.37
C GLN A 84 1.36 -6.01 11.15
N ARG A 85 1.13 -4.73 10.87
CA ARG A 85 -0.21 -4.20 10.60
C ARG A 85 -0.82 -4.82 9.35
N LYS A 86 -0.11 -4.79 8.22
CA LYS A 86 -0.61 -5.37 6.95
C LYS A 86 -0.77 -6.88 7.05
N GLU A 87 0.19 -7.56 7.64
CA GLU A 87 0.16 -9.01 7.80
C GLU A 87 -1.04 -9.46 8.64
N ASN A 88 -1.31 -8.77 9.75
CA ASN A 88 -2.49 -9.05 10.58
C ASN A 88 -3.80 -8.85 9.81
N ILE A 89 -3.89 -7.79 8.98
CA ILE A 89 -5.06 -7.56 8.13
C ILE A 89 -5.18 -8.68 7.11
N PHE A 90 -4.13 -9.01 6.37
CA PHE A 90 -4.19 -9.99 5.31
C PHE A 90 -4.53 -11.39 5.83
N GLN A 91 -3.87 -11.85 6.89
CA GLN A 91 -4.12 -13.16 7.48
C GLN A 91 -5.55 -13.31 8.03
N LYS A 92 -6.10 -12.26 8.64
CA LYS A 92 -7.40 -12.35 9.32
C LYS A 92 -8.59 -11.90 8.46
N SER A 93 -8.39 -10.99 7.53
CA SER A 93 -9.49 -10.42 6.75
C SER A 93 -9.68 -11.11 5.40
N LEU A 94 -8.58 -11.45 4.67
CA LEU A 94 -8.73 -12.01 3.33
C LEU A 94 -9.50 -13.34 3.30
N PRO A 95 -9.32 -14.28 4.24
CA PRO A 95 -10.13 -15.51 4.28
C PRO A 95 -11.63 -15.25 4.44
N ARG A 96 -12.00 -14.11 5.04
CA ARG A 96 -13.39 -13.72 5.34
C ARG A 96 -14.00 -12.81 4.27
N ALA A 97 -13.19 -12.17 3.43
CA ALA A 97 -13.68 -11.31 2.35
C ALA A 97 -14.51 -12.11 1.35
N LEU A 98 -15.63 -11.59 0.87
CA LEU A 98 -16.41 -12.21 -0.21
C LEU A 98 -15.59 -12.29 -1.50
N ALA A 99 -14.87 -11.23 -1.80
CA ALA A 99 -14.00 -11.12 -2.95
C ALA A 99 -12.78 -10.25 -2.63
N ILE A 100 -11.68 -10.53 -3.31
CA ILE A 100 -10.47 -9.75 -3.27
C ILE A 100 -10.26 -9.18 -4.67
N ILE A 101 -9.96 -7.88 -4.73
CA ILE A 101 -9.66 -7.20 -5.98
C ILE A 101 -8.16 -6.92 -6.01
N THR A 102 -7.51 -7.16 -7.12
CA THR A 102 -6.11 -6.82 -7.34
C THR A 102 -5.92 -6.23 -8.74
N ASN A 103 -4.73 -5.73 -9.03
CA ASN A 103 -4.45 -4.99 -10.26
C ASN A 103 -3.77 -5.80 -11.37
N CYS A 104 -3.29 -7.02 -11.08
CA CYS A 104 -2.69 -7.88 -12.09
C CYS A 104 -2.66 -9.35 -11.67
N GLU A 105 -2.50 -10.25 -12.64
CA GLU A 105 -2.45 -11.70 -12.44
C GLU A 105 -1.30 -12.16 -11.55
N ILE A 106 -0.18 -11.46 -11.58
CA ILE A 106 0.98 -11.79 -10.73
C ILE A 106 0.59 -11.63 -9.25
N ILE A 107 -0.03 -10.51 -8.89
CA ILE A 107 -0.46 -10.28 -7.50
C ILE A 107 -1.57 -11.24 -7.09
N LYS A 108 -2.50 -11.59 -7.99
CA LYS A 108 -3.50 -12.63 -7.75
C LYS A 108 -2.86 -13.95 -7.30
N LYS A 109 -1.89 -14.45 -8.07
CA LYS A 109 -1.17 -15.69 -7.74
C LYS A 109 -0.42 -15.58 -6.41
N ARG A 110 0.18 -14.43 -6.12
CA ARG A 110 0.89 -14.17 -4.87
C ARG A 110 -0.03 -14.12 -3.65
N ILE A 111 -1.19 -13.49 -3.77
CA ILE A 111 -2.22 -13.51 -2.72
C ILE A 111 -2.66 -14.95 -2.45
N SER A 112 -2.97 -15.70 -3.50
CA SER A 112 -3.33 -17.11 -3.39
C SER A 112 -2.24 -17.92 -2.67
N PHE A 113 -1.00 -17.77 -3.08
CA PHE A 113 0.13 -18.49 -2.51
C PHE A 113 0.40 -18.13 -1.03
N PHE A 114 0.53 -16.84 -0.71
CA PHE A 114 0.91 -16.41 0.64
C PHE A 114 -0.20 -16.55 1.67
N TYR A 115 -1.45 -16.35 1.26
CA TYR A 115 -2.60 -16.33 2.19
C TYR A 115 -3.57 -17.49 1.97
N ARG A 116 -3.24 -18.43 1.07
CA ARG A 116 -4.02 -19.63 0.76
C ARG A 116 -5.47 -19.33 0.40
N ILE A 117 -5.67 -18.27 -0.38
CA ILE A 117 -6.98 -17.87 -0.89
C ILE A 117 -7.17 -18.52 -2.26
N LEU A 118 -8.36 -19.08 -2.49
CA LEU A 118 -8.73 -19.65 -3.79
C LEU A 118 -8.73 -18.55 -4.86
N GLU A 119 -8.16 -18.83 -6.02
CA GLU A 119 -8.03 -17.85 -7.11
C GLU A 119 -9.35 -17.39 -7.69
N ASP A 120 -10.40 -18.19 -7.60
CA ASP A 120 -11.77 -17.85 -8.01
C ASP A 120 -12.40 -16.73 -7.16
N ARG A 121 -11.86 -16.48 -5.96
CA ARG A 121 -12.24 -15.37 -5.08
C ARG A 121 -11.40 -14.10 -5.30
N ILE A 122 -10.42 -14.14 -6.21
CA ILE A 122 -9.52 -13.02 -6.49
C ILE A 122 -9.74 -12.52 -7.91
N PHE A 123 -10.23 -11.32 -8.04
CA PHE A 123 -10.58 -10.67 -9.31
C PHE A 123 -9.52 -9.66 -9.68
N VAL A 124 -9.07 -9.71 -10.94
CA VAL A 124 -8.11 -8.75 -11.47
C VAL A 124 -8.86 -7.60 -12.14
N ILE A 125 -8.64 -6.39 -11.63
CA ILE A 125 -9.14 -5.14 -12.20
C ILE A 125 -7.94 -4.23 -12.38
N GLU A 126 -7.48 -4.07 -13.60
CA GLU A 126 -6.31 -3.25 -13.92
C GLU A 126 -6.53 -1.77 -13.59
N HIS A 127 -5.47 -1.11 -13.18
CA HIS A 127 -5.51 0.34 -12.96
C HIS A 127 -5.54 1.07 -14.30
N HIS A 128 -6.58 1.86 -14.48
CA HIS A 128 -6.65 2.79 -15.61
C HIS A 128 -6.10 4.18 -15.21
N PRO A 129 -5.53 4.92 -16.16
CA PRO A 129 -5.17 6.32 -15.94
C PRO A 129 -6.38 7.12 -15.46
N SER A 130 -6.16 8.13 -14.63
CA SER A 130 -7.24 9.02 -14.24
C SER A 130 -7.84 9.72 -15.46
N ARG A 131 -9.12 10.09 -15.38
CA ARG A 131 -9.82 10.81 -16.46
C ARG A 131 -9.05 12.06 -16.90
N ALA A 132 -8.47 12.79 -15.94
CA ALA A 132 -7.65 13.97 -16.23
C ALA A 132 -6.44 13.66 -17.12
N ILE A 133 -5.85 12.46 -17.02
CA ILE A 133 -4.74 12.01 -17.88
C ILE A 133 -5.25 11.53 -19.23
N SER A 134 -6.33 10.74 -19.25
CA SER A 134 -6.89 10.20 -20.51
C SER A 134 -7.48 11.28 -21.41
N GLU A 135 -8.00 12.37 -20.84
CA GLU A 135 -8.53 13.52 -21.57
C GLU A 135 -7.45 14.58 -21.90
N PHE A 136 -6.22 14.40 -21.40
CA PHE A 136 -5.13 15.34 -21.64
C PHE A 136 -4.69 15.27 -23.10
N LYS A 137 -4.90 16.36 -23.85
CA LYS A 137 -4.42 16.50 -25.21
C LYS A 137 -2.96 16.94 -25.21
N LEU A 138 -2.07 16.06 -25.67
CA LEU A 138 -0.62 16.31 -25.78
C LEU A 138 -0.29 17.50 -26.75
N GLU A 139 -1.26 17.96 -27.53
CA GLU A 139 -1.09 18.96 -28.58
C GLU A 139 -1.07 20.41 -28.09
N ASP A 140 -1.40 20.66 -26.82
CA ASP A 140 -1.37 22.01 -26.26
C ASP A 140 0.06 22.48 -25.95
N LYS A 141 0.74 22.97 -26.97
CA LYS A 141 2.11 23.48 -26.87
C LYS A 141 2.25 24.64 -25.88
N ASN A 142 1.20 25.43 -25.70
CA ASN A 142 1.21 26.57 -24.76
C ASN A 142 1.24 26.08 -23.32
N LYS A 143 0.40 25.09 -22.97
CA LYS A 143 0.43 24.46 -21.63
C LYS A 143 1.74 23.74 -21.36
N GLN A 144 2.32 23.07 -22.35
CA GLN A 144 3.65 22.47 -22.19
C GLN A 144 4.74 23.50 -21.90
N ALA A 145 4.73 24.63 -22.62
CA ALA A 145 5.68 25.72 -22.39
C ALA A 145 5.50 26.34 -21.00
N GLU A 146 4.26 26.54 -20.57
CA GLU A 146 3.91 27.06 -19.25
C GLU A 146 4.42 26.14 -18.12
N VAL A 147 4.16 24.81 -18.23
CA VAL A 147 4.64 23.80 -17.28
C VAL A 147 6.16 23.79 -17.25
N ARG A 148 6.84 23.80 -18.40
CA ARG A 148 8.30 23.86 -18.46
C ARG A 148 8.87 25.10 -17.78
N LYS A 149 8.25 26.25 -17.98
CA LYS A 149 8.64 27.52 -17.31
C LYS A 149 8.40 27.46 -15.82
N LYS A 150 7.21 27.03 -15.41
CA LYS A 150 6.79 26.90 -14.00
C LYS A 150 7.77 26.03 -13.18
N PHE A 151 8.13 24.88 -13.70
CA PHE A 151 9.00 23.92 -13.03
C PHE A 151 10.47 24.04 -13.43
N LYS A 152 10.86 25.05 -14.25
CA LYS A 152 12.22 25.26 -14.74
C LYS A 152 12.84 23.99 -15.34
N LEU A 153 12.04 23.25 -16.11
CA LEU A 153 12.45 21.96 -16.66
C LEU A 153 13.56 22.12 -17.70
N PRO A 154 14.60 21.28 -17.66
CA PRO A 154 15.66 21.29 -18.69
C PRO A 154 15.10 20.87 -20.04
N LYS A 155 15.85 21.20 -21.12
CA LYS A 155 15.45 20.83 -22.48
C LYS A 155 15.29 19.31 -22.61
N ASN A 156 16.31 18.57 -22.17
CA ASN A 156 16.33 17.10 -22.20
C ASN A 156 16.43 16.57 -20.77
N TYR A 157 15.50 15.75 -20.39
CA TYR A 157 15.50 15.12 -19.05
C TYR A 157 14.81 13.77 -19.03
N ILE A 158 15.21 12.95 -18.07
CA ILE A 158 14.50 11.77 -17.64
C ILE A 158 13.68 12.16 -16.41
N PHE A 159 12.39 11.88 -16.42
CA PHE A 159 11.50 12.12 -15.29
C PHE A 159 11.26 10.82 -14.55
N TYR A 160 11.55 10.80 -13.24
CA TYR A 160 11.31 9.65 -12.37
C TYR A 160 10.50 10.07 -11.13
N PRO A 161 9.15 10.07 -11.24
CA PRO A 161 8.25 10.55 -10.19
C PRO A 161 8.03 9.48 -9.12
N ALA A 162 9.06 9.16 -8.35
CA ALA A 162 8.98 8.20 -7.26
C ALA A 162 9.42 8.84 -5.95
N MET A 163 8.83 8.39 -4.84
CA MET A 163 9.29 8.79 -3.50
C MET A 163 10.73 8.34 -3.26
N TYR A 164 11.48 9.11 -2.46
CA TYR A 164 12.87 8.79 -2.10
C TYR A 164 12.92 7.64 -1.07
N LEU A 165 12.56 6.44 -1.50
CA LEU A 165 12.60 5.22 -0.71
C LEU A 165 13.66 4.26 -1.28
N PRO A 166 14.36 3.47 -0.45
CA PRO A 166 15.39 2.53 -0.87
C PRO A 166 14.97 1.62 -2.01
N HIS A 167 13.78 1.01 -1.97
CA HIS A 167 13.28 0.13 -3.01
C HIS A 167 12.99 0.83 -4.36
N LYS A 168 12.90 2.16 -4.40
CA LYS A 168 12.77 2.93 -5.66
C LYS A 168 14.10 3.15 -6.36
N ASN A 169 15.21 2.89 -5.67
CA ASN A 169 16.55 2.78 -6.25
C ASN A 169 17.03 4.01 -7.06
N HIS A 170 16.75 5.21 -6.59
CA HIS A 170 17.23 6.46 -7.19
C HIS A 170 18.75 6.49 -7.33
N ARG A 171 19.46 5.86 -6.38
CA ARG A 171 20.94 5.82 -6.36
C ARG A 171 21.50 5.16 -7.62
N THR A 172 20.95 4.04 -8.05
CA THR A 172 21.37 3.35 -9.27
C THR A 172 21.13 4.19 -10.50
N LEU A 173 19.98 4.89 -10.60
CA LEU A 173 19.69 5.78 -11.72
C LEU A 173 20.73 6.92 -11.82
N ILE A 174 21.05 7.55 -10.71
CA ILE A 174 22.06 8.63 -10.66
C ILE A 174 23.45 8.10 -11.04
N TYR A 175 23.82 6.91 -10.54
CA TYR A 175 25.09 6.27 -10.84
C TYR A 175 25.23 5.97 -12.35
N TYR A 176 24.22 5.37 -12.96
CA TYR A 176 24.26 5.09 -14.42
C TYR A 176 24.24 6.36 -15.26
N LEU A 177 23.50 7.39 -14.84
CA LEU A 177 23.56 8.68 -15.53
C LEU A 177 24.99 9.28 -15.51
N LYS A 178 25.71 9.13 -14.39
CA LYS A 178 27.11 9.54 -14.29
C LYS A 178 27.99 8.76 -15.27
N ILE A 179 27.91 7.43 -15.28
CA ILE A 179 28.68 6.59 -16.21
C ILE A 179 28.44 7.02 -17.68
N LEU A 180 27.18 7.19 -18.09
CA LEU A 180 26.84 7.59 -19.45
C LEU A 180 27.42 8.97 -19.83
N LYS A 181 27.52 9.88 -18.86
CA LYS A 181 28.17 11.19 -19.06
C LYS A 181 29.67 11.06 -19.18
N ASP A 182 30.30 10.28 -18.31
CA ASP A 182 31.75 10.07 -18.31
C ASP A 182 32.22 9.38 -19.61
N GLU A 183 31.41 8.46 -20.14
CA GLU A 183 31.63 7.80 -21.44
C GLU A 183 31.26 8.68 -22.65
N LYS A 184 30.89 9.95 -22.46
CA LYS A 184 30.47 10.91 -23.48
C LYS A 184 29.30 10.43 -24.37
N LYS A 185 28.56 9.44 -23.93
CA LYS A 185 27.36 8.93 -24.64
C LYS A 185 26.18 9.89 -24.55
N ILE A 186 26.15 10.72 -23.51
CA ILE A 186 25.13 11.76 -23.30
C ILE A 186 25.82 13.05 -22.82
N SER A 187 25.47 14.20 -23.42
CA SER A 187 26.05 15.48 -23.01
C SER A 187 25.12 16.35 -22.17
N ASN A 188 23.84 16.41 -22.52
CA ASN A 188 22.87 17.38 -21.96
C ASN A 188 21.64 16.76 -21.33
N LEU A 189 21.72 15.49 -20.90
CA LEU A 189 20.61 14.81 -20.22
C LEU A 189 20.67 15.09 -18.70
N LYS A 190 19.53 15.43 -18.11
CA LYS A 190 19.34 15.66 -16.69
C LYS A 190 18.30 14.70 -16.11
N MET A 191 18.36 14.47 -14.81
CA MET A 191 17.27 13.79 -14.05
C MET A 191 16.37 14.83 -13.40
N VAL A 192 15.08 14.56 -13.40
CA VAL A 192 14.06 15.30 -12.64
C VAL A 192 13.31 14.29 -11.79
N PHE A 193 13.25 14.56 -10.50
CA PHE A 193 12.61 13.74 -9.49
C PHE A 193 11.37 14.41 -8.93
#